data_95da081432e50bac81fc21fc000e80f8
#
_entry.id   95da081432e50bac81fc21fc000e80f8
#
_cell.length_a   1.000
_cell.length_b   1.000
_cell.length_c   1.000
_cell.angle_alpha   90.00
_cell.angle_beta   90.00
_cell.angle_gamma   90.00
#
_symmetry.space_group_name_H-M   'P 1'
#
loop_
_entity.id
_entity.type
_entity.pdbx_description
1 polymer ?
#
loop_
_entity_poly.entity_id
_entity_poly.type
_entity_poly.pdbx_seq_one_letter_code
_entity_poly.pdbx_strand_id
1 'polypeptide(L)'
;PRVLIANSNLVGDWANWEHFRKLEAEGLMMYGQMTAGSWIYIGTQGILQGTYETFAAVARKRFDGTLAGTLTLTAGCGGMGGAQPLAVTMNEGVVLIVDVDATRLARRVEHGYLDEYTDDYATAVAKVTAAKAERRPLSVGLVGNAAEVFPRLLADGVAIDVVTDQTSAHDPLSYLPIGISVDEWHEAAGADPAGFT
;
A
#
# COMPACT_ATOMS: atom_id res chain seq x y z
N PRO A 1 15.02 -22.12 -18.30
CA PRO A 1 15.04 -21.83 -16.87
C PRO A 1 13.82 -22.44 -16.19
N ARG A 2 14.02 -23.00 -15.00
CA ARG A 2 12.90 -23.48 -14.18
C ARG A 2 12.40 -22.30 -13.35
N VAL A 3 11.11 -22.03 -13.41
CA VAL A 3 10.46 -21.09 -12.50
C VAL A 3 9.82 -21.91 -11.40
N LEU A 4 10.28 -21.71 -10.18
CA LEU A 4 9.68 -22.31 -9.00
C LEU A 4 8.75 -21.26 -8.37
N ILE A 5 7.46 -21.49 -8.45
CA ILE A 5 6.47 -20.67 -7.75
C ILE A 5 6.15 -21.39 -6.46
N ALA A 6 6.59 -20.83 -5.34
CA ALA A 6 6.27 -21.31 -4.02
C ALA A 6 5.14 -20.47 -3.44
N ASN A 7 4.05 -21.10 -3.07
CA ASN A 7 3.07 -20.50 -2.19
C ASN A 7 3.04 -21.27 -0.87
N SER A 8 2.45 -20.68 0.15
CA SER A 8 2.43 -21.16 1.54
C SER A 8 1.90 -22.58 1.78
N ASN A 9 1.57 -23.33 0.74
CA ASN A 9 0.98 -24.66 0.83
C ASN A 9 1.94 -25.80 0.54
N LEU A 10 3.22 -25.55 0.37
CA LEU A 10 4.04 -26.51 -0.34
C LEU A 10 4.52 -27.67 0.49
N VAL A 11 5.19 -27.46 1.55
CA VAL A 11 5.70 -28.51 2.41
C VAL A 11 5.62 -27.97 3.82
N GLY A 12 4.84 -28.60 4.70
CA GLY A 12 4.62 -28.14 6.05
C GLY A 12 5.91 -27.88 6.82
N ASP A 13 6.92 -28.72 6.62
CA ASP A 13 8.23 -28.56 7.26
C ASP A 13 9.02 -27.33 6.82
N TRP A 14 8.68 -26.77 5.65
CA TRP A 14 9.31 -25.56 5.11
C TRP A 14 8.47 -24.31 5.33
N ALA A 15 7.22 -24.45 5.71
CA ALA A 15 6.29 -23.35 5.94
C ALA A 15 6.47 -22.76 7.35
N ASN A 16 7.67 -22.26 7.64
CA ASN A 16 8.01 -21.58 8.87
C ASN A 16 8.71 -20.25 8.56
N TRP A 17 8.68 -19.33 9.54
CA TRP A 17 9.22 -17.99 9.38
C TRP A 17 10.72 -17.96 9.12
N GLU A 18 11.49 -18.86 9.71
CA GLU A 18 12.94 -18.93 9.50
C GLU A 18 13.25 -19.21 8.01
N HIS A 19 12.60 -20.21 7.45
CA HIS A 19 12.78 -20.57 6.05
C HIS A 19 12.26 -19.48 5.11
N PHE A 20 11.12 -18.88 5.44
CA PHE A 20 10.55 -17.76 4.70
C PHE A 20 11.54 -16.59 4.61
N ARG A 21 12.08 -16.13 5.75
CA ARG A 21 13.03 -15.01 5.79
C ARG A 21 14.34 -15.32 5.07
N LYS A 22 14.79 -16.56 5.15
CA LYS A 22 15.98 -17.01 4.39
C LYS A 22 15.75 -16.88 2.89
N LEU A 23 14.64 -17.39 2.37
CA LEU A 23 14.31 -17.32 0.94
C LEU A 23 14.06 -15.88 0.48
N GLU A 24 13.49 -15.06 1.33
CA GLU A 24 13.28 -13.63 1.07
C GLU A 24 14.63 -12.91 0.89
N ALA A 25 15.58 -13.12 1.81
CA ALA A 25 16.92 -12.55 1.74
C ALA A 25 17.72 -13.02 0.50
N GLU A 26 17.48 -14.24 0.05
CA GLU A 26 18.08 -14.80 -1.16
C GLU A 26 17.38 -14.34 -2.46
N GLY A 27 16.30 -13.53 -2.37
CA GLY A 27 15.51 -13.10 -3.53
C GLY A 27 14.72 -14.23 -4.19
N LEU A 28 14.47 -15.31 -3.49
CA LEU A 28 13.79 -16.51 -4.00
C LEU A 28 12.30 -16.55 -3.63
N MET A 29 11.81 -15.53 -2.90
CA MET A 29 10.41 -15.42 -2.56
C MET A 29 9.63 -14.63 -3.60
N MET A 30 8.48 -15.19 -3.97
CA MET A 30 7.41 -14.46 -4.61
C MET A 30 6.23 -14.45 -3.64
N TYR A 31 5.78 -13.25 -3.27
CA TYR A 31 4.63 -13.10 -2.39
C TYR A 31 3.36 -13.51 -3.14
N GLY A 32 2.85 -14.69 -2.83
CA GLY A 32 1.53 -15.12 -3.25
C GLY A 32 0.49 -14.37 -2.45
N GLN A 33 -0.45 -13.74 -3.13
CA GLN A 33 -1.52 -13.01 -2.47
C GLN A 33 -2.81 -13.80 -2.55
N MET A 34 -3.32 -14.23 -1.40
CA MET A 34 -4.63 -14.84 -1.28
C MET A 34 -4.95 -15.84 -2.41
N THR A 35 -5.96 -15.53 -3.20
CA THR A 35 -6.40 -16.31 -4.36
C THR A 35 -5.41 -16.33 -5.52
N ALA A 36 -4.51 -15.37 -5.59
CA ALA A 36 -3.43 -15.33 -6.57
C ALA A 36 -2.20 -16.13 -6.16
N GLY A 37 -2.19 -16.77 -5.01
CA GLY A 37 -1.17 -17.73 -4.56
C GLY A 37 -1.12 -18.98 -5.43
N SER A 38 -1.78 -18.97 -6.56
CA SER A 38 -1.66 -19.96 -7.61
C SER A 38 -0.44 -19.66 -8.47
N TRP A 39 -0.05 -20.63 -9.26
CA TRP A 39 1.08 -20.56 -10.17
C TRP A 39 1.01 -19.47 -11.26
N ILE A 40 -0.07 -18.71 -11.32
CA ILE A 40 -0.29 -17.62 -12.28
C ILE A 40 -0.28 -16.23 -11.64
N TYR A 41 0.39 -16.05 -10.51
CA TYR A 41 0.55 -14.73 -9.92
C TYR A 41 1.28 -13.77 -10.88
N ILE A 42 0.66 -12.63 -11.16
CA ILE A 42 1.18 -11.61 -12.08
C ILE A 42 1.55 -10.30 -11.40
N GLY A 43 1.65 -10.30 -10.08
CA GLY A 43 2.03 -9.14 -9.29
C GLY A 43 0.94 -8.09 -9.17
N THR A 44 1.35 -6.85 -8.92
CA THR A 44 0.47 -5.70 -8.72
C THR A 44 -0.48 -5.47 -9.90
N GLN A 45 -0.07 -5.81 -11.11
CA GLN A 45 -0.91 -5.72 -12.30
C GLN A 45 -2.18 -6.58 -12.19
N GLY A 46 -2.10 -7.77 -11.60
CA GLY A 46 -3.28 -8.62 -11.41
C GLY A 46 -4.26 -8.05 -10.38
N ILE A 47 -3.73 -7.36 -9.38
CA ILE A 47 -4.54 -6.69 -8.36
C ILE A 47 -5.17 -5.41 -8.91
N LEU A 48 -4.49 -4.69 -9.81
CA LEU A 48 -4.95 -3.44 -10.37
C LEU A 48 -6.34 -3.54 -11.00
N GLN A 49 -6.64 -4.61 -11.74
CA GLN A 49 -7.93 -4.79 -12.38
C GLN A 49 -9.08 -4.83 -11.37
N GLY A 50 -8.97 -5.66 -10.34
CA GLY A 50 -10.01 -5.78 -9.30
C GLY A 50 -10.15 -4.49 -8.49
N THR A 51 -9.04 -3.82 -8.21
CA THR A 51 -9.01 -2.55 -7.50
C THR A 51 -9.67 -1.45 -8.34
N TYR A 52 -9.35 -1.36 -9.63
CA TYR A 52 -9.99 -0.44 -10.57
C TYR A 52 -11.52 -0.62 -10.60
N GLU A 53 -11.99 -1.87 -10.76
CA GLU A 53 -13.42 -2.16 -10.79
C GLU A 53 -14.12 -1.84 -9.47
N THR A 54 -13.43 -2.00 -8.35
CA THR A 54 -13.95 -1.61 -7.03
C THR A 54 -14.16 -0.10 -6.97
N PHE A 55 -13.17 0.70 -7.36
CA PHE A 55 -13.30 2.16 -7.40
C PHE A 55 -14.32 2.63 -8.44
N ALA A 56 -14.40 1.98 -9.60
CA ALA A 56 -15.44 2.25 -10.59
C ALA A 56 -16.85 1.96 -10.05
N ALA A 57 -17.01 0.91 -9.24
CA ALA A 57 -18.27 0.63 -8.56
C ALA A 57 -18.60 1.67 -7.49
N VAL A 58 -17.61 2.15 -6.73
CA VAL A 58 -17.77 3.25 -5.77
C VAL A 58 -18.18 4.53 -6.50
N ALA A 59 -17.49 4.89 -7.59
CA ALA A 59 -17.83 6.04 -8.42
C ALA A 59 -19.28 5.99 -8.89
N ARG A 60 -19.72 4.87 -9.48
CA ARG A 60 -21.10 4.69 -9.94
C ARG A 60 -22.13 4.78 -8.81
N LYS A 61 -21.82 4.26 -7.63
CA LYS A 61 -22.78 4.18 -6.52
C LYS A 61 -22.87 5.44 -5.68
N ARG A 62 -21.82 6.27 -5.63
CA ARG A 62 -21.67 7.35 -4.65
C ARG A 62 -21.32 8.70 -5.26
N PHE A 63 -20.78 8.76 -6.47
CA PHE A 63 -20.17 9.94 -7.06
C PHE A 63 -20.54 10.17 -8.54
N ASP A 64 -21.75 9.82 -8.94
CA ASP A 64 -22.30 10.05 -10.29
C ASP A 64 -21.43 9.50 -11.43
N GLY A 65 -20.71 8.41 -11.16
CA GLY A 65 -19.97 7.67 -12.18
C GLY A 65 -18.49 8.02 -12.33
N THR A 66 -17.98 9.03 -11.61
CA THR A 66 -16.56 9.42 -11.62
C THR A 66 -16.04 9.73 -10.22
N LEU A 67 -14.75 9.55 -9.97
CA LEU A 67 -14.10 10.04 -8.75
C LEU A 67 -13.50 11.44 -8.91
N ALA A 68 -13.76 12.14 -10.02
CA ALA A 68 -13.24 13.48 -10.24
C ALA A 68 -13.70 14.45 -9.16
N GLY A 69 -12.74 15.07 -8.46
CA GLY A 69 -13.00 15.97 -7.33
C GLY A 69 -13.22 15.25 -5.99
N THR A 70 -12.89 13.97 -5.90
CA THR A 70 -12.85 13.22 -4.63
C THR A 70 -11.41 12.96 -4.20
N LEU A 71 -11.20 12.83 -2.88
CA LEU A 71 -9.95 12.41 -2.27
C LEU A 71 -10.12 11.05 -1.61
N THR A 72 -9.35 10.08 -2.08
CA THR A 72 -9.20 8.78 -1.45
C THR A 72 -7.99 8.77 -0.52
N LEU A 73 -8.15 8.26 0.69
CA LEU A 73 -7.07 8.01 1.64
C LEU A 73 -6.86 6.52 1.82
N THR A 74 -5.61 6.09 1.74
CA THR A 74 -5.23 4.68 1.96
C THR A 74 -3.83 4.55 2.55
N ALA A 75 -3.48 3.35 3.00
CA ALA A 75 -2.15 3.05 3.52
C ALA A 75 -1.62 1.73 2.99
N GLY A 76 -0.29 1.61 3.01
CA GLY A 76 0.43 0.44 2.51
C GLY A 76 0.60 0.45 0.99
N CYS A 77 1.83 0.70 0.51
CA CYS A 77 2.17 0.78 -0.90
C CYS A 77 2.93 -0.48 -1.41
N GLY A 78 2.66 -1.61 -0.77
CA GLY A 78 3.23 -2.92 -1.09
C GLY A 78 2.61 -3.57 -2.33
N GLY A 79 2.66 -4.90 -2.39
CA GLY A 79 2.18 -5.67 -3.55
C GLY A 79 0.71 -5.46 -3.90
N MET A 80 -0.15 -5.40 -2.88
CA MET A 80 -1.59 -5.17 -3.06
C MET A 80 -1.93 -3.67 -3.04
N GLY A 81 -1.59 -2.98 -1.96
CA GLY A 81 -1.90 -1.56 -1.77
C GLY A 81 -1.34 -0.67 -2.86
N GLY A 82 -0.17 -1.03 -3.41
CA GLY A 82 0.46 -0.30 -4.50
C GLY A 82 -0.31 -0.25 -5.82
N ALA A 83 -1.41 -1.00 -5.96
CA ALA A 83 -2.31 -0.89 -7.10
C ALA A 83 -3.33 0.26 -6.95
N GLN A 84 -3.60 0.69 -5.72
CA GLN A 84 -4.65 1.67 -5.43
C GLN A 84 -4.41 3.04 -6.07
N PRO A 85 -3.19 3.62 -6.02
CA PRO A 85 -2.98 4.94 -6.59
C PRO A 85 -3.37 5.01 -8.07
N LEU A 86 -2.88 4.08 -8.88
CA LEU A 86 -3.22 4.03 -10.30
C LEU A 86 -4.71 3.74 -10.52
N ALA A 87 -5.30 2.83 -9.75
CA ALA A 87 -6.72 2.52 -9.88
C ALA A 87 -7.63 3.73 -9.60
N VAL A 88 -7.27 4.57 -8.62
CA VAL A 88 -8.00 5.79 -8.30
C VAL A 88 -7.84 6.83 -9.41
N THR A 89 -6.61 7.08 -9.88
CA THR A 89 -6.37 8.07 -10.93
C THR A 89 -6.97 7.66 -12.27
N MET A 90 -7.01 6.36 -12.61
CA MET A 90 -7.74 5.83 -13.77
C MET A 90 -9.27 6.03 -13.67
N ASN A 91 -9.81 6.20 -12.47
CA ASN A 91 -11.19 6.61 -12.20
C ASN A 91 -11.32 8.13 -11.98
N GLU A 92 -10.34 8.91 -12.42
CA GLU A 92 -10.28 10.38 -12.38
C GLU A 92 -10.18 10.98 -10.96
N GLY A 93 -9.94 10.17 -9.94
CA GLY A 93 -9.85 10.59 -8.54
C GLY A 93 -8.48 11.09 -8.11
N VAL A 94 -8.44 11.67 -6.91
CA VAL A 94 -7.19 12.00 -6.20
C VAL A 94 -6.97 10.99 -5.08
N VAL A 95 -5.73 10.59 -4.85
CA VAL A 95 -5.39 9.67 -3.76
C VAL A 95 -4.17 10.12 -2.99
N LEU A 96 -4.25 10.04 -1.67
CA LEU A 96 -3.13 10.08 -0.75
C LEU A 96 -2.90 8.67 -0.21
N ILE A 97 -1.72 8.11 -0.50
CA ILE A 97 -1.29 6.83 0.03
C ILE A 97 -0.15 7.01 1.01
N VAL A 98 -0.28 6.44 2.20
CA VAL A 98 0.73 6.53 3.27
C VAL A 98 1.49 5.22 3.37
N ASP A 99 2.81 5.26 3.41
CA ASP A 99 3.65 4.09 3.66
C ASP A 99 4.85 4.51 4.51
N VAL A 100 5.26 3.66 5.43
CA VAL A 100 6.42 3.89 6.30
C VAL A 100 7.75 3.76 5.55
N ASP A 101 7.76 3.05 4.42
CA ASP A 101 8.94 2.71 3.64
C ASP A 101 8.98 3.54 2.34
N ALA A 102 9.85 4.54 2.32
CA ALA A 102 10.07 5.39 1.15
C ALA A 102 10.48 4.60 -0.10
N THR A 103 11.14 3.45 0.05
CA THR A 103 11.59 2.63 -1.09
C THR A 103 10.43 1.99 -1.83
N ARG A 104 9.35 1.66 -1.12
CA ARG A 104 8.12 1.15 -1.70
C ARG A 104 7.43 2.23 -2.55
N LEU A 105 7.33 3.45 -2.02
CA LEU A 105 6.77 4.59 -2.76
C LEU A 105 7.60 4.91 -4.01
N ALA A 106 8.93 5.01 -3.86
CA ALA A 106 9.85 5.27 -4.97
C ALA A 106 9.68 4.24 -6.11
N ARG A 107 9.61 2.95 -5.76
CA ARG A 107 9.39 1.86 -6.73
C ARG A 107 8.07 2.02 -7.48
N ARG A 108 7.00 2.50 -6.82
CA ARG A 108 5.71 2.72 -7.48
C ARG A 108 5.73 3.91 -8.43
N VAL A 109 6.49 4.95 -8.11
CA VAL A 109 6.74 6.06 -9.04
C VAL A 109 7.54 5.57 -10.25
N GLU A 110 8.63 4.84 -10.04
CA GLU A 110 9.45 4.26 -11.12
C GLU A 110 8.62 3.40 -12.09
N HIS A 111 7.67 2.63 -11.55
CA HIS A 111 6.84 1.73 -12.36
C HIS A 111 5.53 2.37 -12.87
N GLY A 112 5.30 3.65 -12.62
CA GLY A 112 4.11 4.37 -13.09
C GLY A 112 2.80 4.00 -12.39
N TYR A 113 2.86 3.48 -11.16
CA TYR A 113 1.68 3.22 -10.32
C TYR A 113 1.34 4.38 -9.39
N LEU A 114 2.29 5.27 -9.15
CA LEU A 114 2.18 6.46 -8.31
C LEU A 114 2.80 7.62 -9.06
N ASP A 115 2.18 8.81 -9.05
CA ASP A 115 2.70 9.97 -9.78
C ASP A 115 3.91 10.57 -9.07
N GLU A 116 3.83 10.75 -7.75
CA GLU A 116 4.88 11.34 -6.94
C GLU A 116 4.79 10.95 -5.47
N TYR A 117 5.84 11.19 -4.70
CA TYR A 117 5.82 11.03 -3.24
C TYR A 117 6.66 12.11 -2.54
N THR A 118 6.43 12.28 -1.23
CA THR A 118 7.15 13.20 -0.35
C THR A 118 7.16 12.67 1.09
N ASP A 119 8.09 13.13 1.89
CA ASP A 119 8.13 12.96 3.35
C ASP A 119 7.53 14.16 4.10
N ASP A 120 7.20 15.24 3.39
CA ASP A 120 6.59 16.43 3.97
C ASP A 120 5.07 16.38 3.92
N TYR A 121 4.47 16.28 5.11
CA TYR A 121 3.02 16.22 5.30
C TYR A 121 2.29 17.43 4.69
N ALA A 122 2.82 18.64 4.91
CA ALA A 122 2.14 19.86 4.46
C ALA A 122 2.12 19.93 2.93
N THR A 123 3.21 19.56 2.29
CA THR A 123 3.32 19.45 0.84
C THR A 123 2.34 18.42 0.28
N ALA A 124 2.26 17.22 0.88
CA ALA A 124 1.33 16.19 0.45
C ALA A 124 -0.13 16.67 0.51
N VAL A 125 -0.53 17.24 1.65
CA VAL A 125 -1.90 17.74 1.86
C VAL A 125 -2.23 18.87 0.89
N ALA A 126 -1.31 19.84 0.70
CA ALA A 126 -1.52 20.93 -0.24
C ALA A 126 -1.76 20.43 -1.67
N LYS A 127 -0.93 19.47 -2.13
CA LYS A 127 -1.04 18.89 -3.48
C LYS A 127 -2.35 18.17 -3.70
N VAL A 128 -2.76 17.27 -2.79
CA VAL A 128 -4.00 16.52 -2.96
C VAL A 128 -5.23 17.40 -2.84
N THR A 129 -5.19 18.42 -1.98
CA THR A 129 -6.29 19.38 -1.82
C THR A 129 -6.45 20.24 -3.07
N ALA A 130 -5.35 20.75 -3.64
CA ALA A 130 -5.37 21.51 -4.88
C ALA A 130 -5.89 20.66 -6.05
N ALA A 131 -5.36 19.45 -6.23
CA ALA A 131 -5.78 18.55 -7.30
C ALA A 131 -7.28 18.18 -7.18
N LYS A 132 -7.76 17.94 -5.94
CA LYS A 132 -9.20 17.72 -5.68
C LYS A 132 -10.06 18.91 -6.10
N ALA A 133 -9.66 20.13 -5.73
CA ALA A 133 -10.39 21.35 -6.10
C ALA A 133 -10.41 21.58 -7.62
N GLU A 134 -9.31 21.27 -8.30
CA GLU A 134 -9.16 21.33 -9.76
C GLU A 134 -9.86 20.16 -10.48
N ARG A 135 -10.36 19.16 -9.77
CA ARG A 135 -10.91 17.92 -10.32
C ARG A 135 -9.90 17.18 -11.22
N ARG A 136 -8.62 17.34 -10.95
CA ARG A 136 -7.50 16.76 -11.69
C ARG A 136 -7.03 15.48 -11.00
N PRO A 137 -6.99 14.34 -11.70
CA PRO A 137 -6.46 13.11 -11.12
C PRO A 137 -5.00 13.31 -10.68
N LEU A 138 -4.69 12.82 -9.47
CA LEU A 138 -3.34 12.86 -8.92
C LEU A 138 -3.19 11.80 -7.83
N SER A 139 -2.07 11.11 -7.84
CA SER A 139 -1.67 10.20 -6.77
C SER A 139 -0.41 10.70 -6.06
N VAL A 140 -0.50 10.88 -4.75
CA VAL A 140 0.60 11.34 -3.91
C VAL A 140 0.89 10.31 -2.83
N GLY A 141 2.15 9.88 -2.72
CA GLY A 141 2.67 9.09 -1.63
C GLY A 141 3.16 9.98 -0.50
N LEU A 142 2.85 9.64 0.74
CA LEU A 142 3.42 10.27 1.92
C LEU A 142 4.19 9.24 2.75
N VAL A 143 5.46 9.51 2.99
CA VAL A 143 6.27 8.70 3.91
C VAL A 143 5.82 8.99 5.33
N GLY A 144 5.31 7.97 6.04
CA GLY A 144 4.84 8.13 7.41
C GLY A 144 4.08 6.93 7.93
N ASN A 145 3.75 6.97 9.22
CA ASN A 145 2.92 5.96 9.84
C ASN A 145 1.45 6.34 9.72
N ALA A 146 0.64 5.49 9.11
CA ALA A 146 -0.80 5.74 8.93
C ALA A 146 -1.54 5.94 10.26
N ALA A 147 -1.10 5.27 11.33
CA ALA A 147 -1.67 5.44 12.66
C ALA A 147 -1.46 6.84 13.26
N GLU A 148 -0.48 7.60 12.76
CA GLU A 148 -0.21 8.99 13.13
C GLU A 148 -0.81 9.96 12.10
N VAL A 149 -0.65 9.64 10.81
CA VAL A 149 -1.07 10.52 9.71
C VAL A 149 -2.59 10.65 9.62
N PHE A 150 -3.34 9.55 9.74
CA PHE A 150 -4.79 9.56 9.59
C PHE A 150 -5.50 10.42 10.66
N PRO A 151 -5.18 10.27 11.97
CA PRO A 151 -5.73 11.16 12.99
C PRO A 151 -5.36 12.63 12.77
N ARG A 152 -4.14 12.91 12.28
CA ARG A 152 -3.69 14.27 11.98
C ARG A 152 -4.49 14.89 10.84
N LEU A 153 -4.73 14.15 9.75
CA LEU A 153 -5.57 14.62 8.63
C LEU A 153 -6.98 14.96 9.09
N LEU A 154 -7.54 14.12 9.99
CA LEU A 154 -8.87 14.37 10.57
C LEU A 154 -8.87 15.64 11.45
N ALA A 155 -7.86 15.80 12.30
CA ALA A 155 -7.73 16.98 13.17
C ALA A 155 -7.55 18.28 12.36
N ASP A 156 -6.81 18.22 11.26
CA ASP A 156 -6.59 19.34 10.34
C ASP A 156 -7.80 19.63 9.44
N GLY A 157 -8.88 18.84 9.53
CA GLY A 157 -10.12 19.05 8.77
C GLY A 157 -9.98 18.77 7.29
N VAL A 158 -9.06 17.93 6.87
CA VAL A 158 -8.89 17.53 5.46
C VAL A 158 -10.11 16.76 5.00
N ALA A 159 -10.80 17.26 3.96
CA ALA A 159 -12.02 16.65 3.44
C ALA A 159 -11.71 15.38 2.62
N ILE A 160 -11.83 14.23 3.26
CA ILE A 160 -11.62 12.90 2.67
C ILE A 160 -12.98 12.31 2.30
N ASP A 161 -13.13 11.78 1.09
CA ASP A 161 -14.38 11.23 0.56
C ASP A 161 -14.43 9.71 0.62
N VAL A 162 -13.27 9.05 0.46
CA VAL A 162 -13.15 7.60 0.49
C VAL A 162 -11.95 7.22 1.36
N VAL A 163 -12.14 6.26 2.25
CA VAL A 163 -11.04 5.61 2.99
C VAL A 163 -11.04 4.14 2.64
N THR A 164 -9.86 3.59 2.38
CA THR A 164 -9.69 2.18 2.04
C THR A 164 -8.39 1.65 2.63
N ASP A 165 -8.31 0.35 2.73
CA ASP A 165 -7.14 -0.39 3.17
C ASP A 165 -7.04 -1.69 2.36
N GLN A 166 -5.83 -2.03 1.95
CA GLN A 166 -5.50 -3.31 1.32
C GLN A 166 -4.28 -3.95 2.00
N THR A 167 -4.25 -3.91 3.31
CA THR A 167 -3.19 -4.55 4.09
C THR A 167 -3.45 -6.04 4.17
N SER A 168 -2.46 -6.84 3.77
CA SER A 168 -2.54 -8.30 3.78
C SER A 168 -1.53 -8.95 4.72
N ALA A 169 -0.88 -8.19 5.59
CA ALA A 169 0.09 -8.71 6.52
C ALA A 169 -0.59 -9.57 7.59
N HIS A 170 -0.16 -10.83 7.67
CA HIS A 170 -0.59 -11.77 8.72
C HIS A 170 0.47 -11.94 9.81
N ASP A 171 1.59 -11.23 9.68
CA ASP A 171 2.68 -11.22 10.63
C ASP A 171 2.62 -9.91 11.45
N PRO A 172 2.32 -9.97 12.75
CA PRO A 172 2.32 -8.79 13.62
C PRO A 172 3.63 -7.99 13.57
N LEU A 173 4.76 -8.67 13.35
CA LEU A 173 6.07 -8.03 13.20
C LEU A 173 6.19 -7.17 11.93
N SER A 174 5.23 -7.25 11.02
CA SER A 174 5.21 -6.43 9.79
C SER A 174 4.59 -5.05 9.99
N TYR A 175 4.09 -4.73 11.18
CA TYR A 175 3.48 -3.44 11.49
C TYR A 175 4.45 -2.57 12.30
N LEU A 176 4.58 -1.32 11.87
CA LEU A 176 5.37 -0.32 12.58
C LEU A 176 4.54 0.30 13.71
N PRO A 177 4.92 0.11 14.99
CA PRO A 177 4.28 0.79 16.10
C PRO A 177 4.45 2.31 16.04
N ILE A 178 3.54 3.03 16.70
CA ILE A 178 3.64 4.48 16.83
C ILE A 178 4.87 4.85 17.67
N GLY A 179 5.61 5.86 17.22
CA GLY A 179 6.70 6.46 18.00
C GLY A 179 8.06 5.78 17.85
N ILE A 180 8.18 4.80 16.95
CA ILE A 180 9.49 4.21 16.60
C ILE A 180 9.78 4.40 15.11
N SER A 181 11.05 4.53 14.76
CA SER A 181 11.49 4.59 13.36
C SER A 181 11.52 3.21 12.71
N VAL A 182 11.61 3.17 11.37
CA VAL A 182 11.74 1.92 10.62
C VAL A 182 13.02 1.16 11.01
N ASP A 183 14.12 1.87 11.23
CA ASP A 183 15.41 1.26 11.62
C ASP A 183 15.32 0.64 13.02
N GLU A 184 14.78 1.38 14.00
CA GLU A 184 14.53 0.87 15.35
C GLU A 184 13.56 -0.32 15.35
N TRP A 185 12.55 -0.30 14.49
CA TRP A 185 11.60 -1.40 14.34
C TRP A 185 12.30 -2.68 13.87
N HIS A 186 13.13 -2.61 12.86
CA HIS A 186 13.87 -3.79 12.36
C HIS A 186 14.78 -4.38 13.44
N GLU A 187 15.46 -3.52 14.21
CA GLU A 187 16.30 -3.97 15.31
C GLU A 187 15.49 -4.63 16.45
N ALA A 188 14.42 -3.96 16.89
CA ALA A 188 13.59 -4.45 17.99
C ALA A 188 12.84 -5.75 17.64
N ALA A 189 12.25 -5.83 16.46
CA ALA A 189 11.56 -7.02 15.99
C ALA A 189 12.52 -8.21 15.82
N GLY A 190 13.78 -7.95 15.46
CA GLY A 190 14.82 -8.98 15.35
C GLY A 190 15.38 -9.44 16.70
N ALA A 191 15.46 -8.55 17.70
CA ALA A 191 16.06 -8.83 19.00
C ALA A 191 15.08 -9.57 19.95
N ASP A 192 13.83 -9.18 20.00
CA ASP A 192 12.79 -9.78 20.84
C ASP A 192 11.43 -9.82 20.13
N PRO A 193 11.23 -10.77 19.21
CA PRO A 193 9.98 -10.90 18.48
C PRO A 193 8.75 -11.09 19.36
N ALA A 194 8.89 -11.77 20.50
CA ALA A 194 7.79 -12.07 21.39
C ALA A 194 7.37 -10.86 22.25
N GLY A 195 8.33 -10.02 22.64
CA GLY A 195 8.06 -8.79 23.38
C GLY A 195 7.60 -7.64 22.49
N PHE A 196 7.78 -7.78 21.19
CA PHE A 196 7.38 -6.78 20.20
C PHE A 196 5.89 -6.89 19.78
N THR A 197 5.31 -8.09 19.87
CA THR A 197 3.92 -8.37 19.51
C THR A 197 2.98 -8.34 20.69
#